data_5f611054adbe51ca700b633081d53a82
#
_entry.id   5f611054adbe51ca700b633081d53a82
#
_cell.length_a   1.000
_cell.length_b   1.000
_cell.length_c   1.000
_cell.angle_alpha   90.00
_cell.angle_beta   90.00
_cell.angle_gamma   90.00
#
_symmetry.space_group_name_H-M   'P 1'
#
loop_
_entity.id
_entity.type
_entity.pdbx_description
1 polymer ?
#
loop_
_entity_poly.entity_id
_entity_poly.type
_entity_poly.pdbx_seq_one_letter_code
_entity_poly.pdbx_strand_id
1 'polypeptide(L)'
;MHFQEEKMENLKFYVDQNAPKTRFDHYWEKCVGACHAYTALREDYRMMLRKAKKDLGFQYVRFHGLFNDQMSVVREVEPGKYEYNFVNIDNILDFLLSIDMKPFLELSFMPTPFASDDQTCFYYKGNVTMPKSFELWDGLIVELLKHLESRYGMEELEKWFFEVWNEPDLDFFFAGSQEDYFLLYEHTARAVKSVGANLRTGGPATANNEWIPDFIS
;
A
#
# COMPACT_ATOMS: atom_id res chain seq x y z
N MET A 1 -43.77 6.06 2.15
CA MET A 1 -42.54 6.55 2.76
C MET A 1 -42.49 8.05 2.50
N HIS A 2 -42.70 8.85 3.54
CA HIS A 2 -42.51 10.30 3.46
C HIS A 2 -41.04 10.59 3.71
N PHE A 3 -40.31 11.02 2.66
CA PHE A 3 -39.02 11.67 2.85
C PHE A 3 -39.32 13.06 3.44
N GLN A 4 -38.90 13.30 4.68
CA GLN A 4 -38.77 14.66 5.18
C GLN A 4 -37.61 15.31 4.44
N GLU A 5 -37.89 16.37 3.68
CA GLU A 5 -36.87 17.29 3.18
C GLU A 5 -36.27 18.00 4.41
N GLU A 6 -35.07 17.60 4.82
CA GLU A 6 -34.28 18.43 5.74
C GLU A 6 -33.96 19.75 5.03
N LYS A 7 -34.46 20.84 5.60
CA LYS A 7 -34.09 22.17 5.16
C LYS A 7 -32.58 22.36 5.32
N MET A 8 -31.85 22.38 4.23
CA MET A 8 -30.45 22.82 4.26
C MET A 8 -30.40 24.26 4.78
N GLU A 9 -29.85 24.45 5.97
CA GLU A 9 -29.54 25.79 6.48
C GLU A 9 -28.48 26.41 5.59
N ASN A 10 -28.71 27.64 5.13
CA ASN A 10 -27.75 28.41 4.36
C ASN A 10 -26.51 28.74 5.24
N LEU A 11 -25.43 27.97 5.07
CA LEU A 11 -24.16 28.27 5.73
C LEU A 11 -23.55 29.54 5.11
N LYS A 12 -23.26 30.52 5.96
CA LYS A 12 -22.56 31.74 5.56
C LYS A 12 -21.10 31.68 6.00
N PHE A 13 -20.21 31.87 5.07
CA PHE A 13 -18.77 31.96 5.34
C PHE A 13 -18.33 33.39 5.26
N TYR A 14 -17.51 33.82 6.22
CA TYR A 14 -16.89 35.14 6.23
C TYR A 14 -15.38 34.98 6.08
N VAL A 15 -14.79 35.67 5.14
CA VAL A 15 -13.34 35.72 4.93
C VAL A 15 -12.86 37.13 5.27
N ASP A 16 -12.05 37.24 6.32
CA ASP A 16 -11.37 38.50 6.66
C ASP A 16 -9.96 38.50 6.06
N GLN A 17 -9.74 39.32 5.05
CA GLN A 17 -8.44 39.45 4.39
C GLN A 17 -7.37 40.08 5.27
N ASN A 18 -7.77 40.75 6.37
CA ASN A 18 -6.89 41.44 7.32
C ASN A 18 -6.61 40.58 8.56
N ALA A 19 -7.21 39.42 8.69
CA ALA A 19 -6.95 38.53 9.80
C ALA A 19 -5.45 38.15 9.87
N PRO A 20 -4.91 37.90 11.08
CA PRO A 20 -3.54 37.42 11.23
C PRO A 20 -3.29 36.18 10.37
N LYS A 21 -2.25 36.24 9.55
CA LYS A 21 -1.89 35.13 8.67
C LYS A 21 -1.05 34.12 9.42
N THR A 22 -1.43 32.85 9.32
CA THR A 22 -0.61 31.71 9.75
C THR A 22 -0.04 31.00 8.54
N ARG A 23 1.07 30.30 8.76
CA ARG A 23 1.63 29.44 7.71
C ARG A 23 0.60 28.36 7.36
N PHE A 24 0.37 28.18 6.07
CA PHE A 24 -0.47 27.10 5.54
C PHE A 24 0.45 25.96 5.06
N ASP A 25 0.53 24.91 5.87
CA ASP A 25 1.32 23.73 5.52
C ASP A 25 0.55 22.90 4.50
N HIS A 26 1.20 22.61 3.38
CA HIS A 26 0.61 21.87 2.27
C HIS A 26 0.65 20.35 2.54
N TYR A 27 -0.15 19.88 3.50
CA TYR A 27 -0.17 18.46 3.88
C TYR A 27 -0.55 17.51 2.74
N TRP A 28 -1.32 17.97 1.76
CA TRP A 28 -1.64 17.20 0.56
C TRP A 28 -0.41 16.84 -0.29
N GLU A 29 0.69 17.58 -0.17
CA GLU A 29 1.95 17.28 -0.85
C GLU A 29 2.65 16.05 -0.29
N LYS A 30 2.23 15.55 0.88
CA LYS A 30 2.88 14.41 1.51
C LYS A 30 2.71 13.14 0.70
N CYS A 31 1.48 12.79 0.33
CA CYS A 31 1.21 11.53 -0.34
C CYS A 31 0.02 11.65 -1.29
N VAL A 32 0.11 10.99 -2.42
CA VAL A 32 -1.02 10.76 -3.33
C VAL A 32 -1.35 9.28 -3.37
N GLY A 33 -2.64 8.94 -3.28
CA GLY A 33 -3.13 7.59 -3.53
C GLY A 33 -3.15 7.30 -5.04
N ALA A 34 -2.71 6.12 -5.39
CA ALA A 34 -2.80 5.60 -6.74
C ALA A 34 -3.51 4.24 -6.69
N CYS A 35 -4.09 3.78 -7.78
CA CYS A 35 -4.82 2.53 -7.85
C CYS A 35 -3.93 1.34 -7.40
N HIS A 36 -3.61 0.40 -8.27
CA HIS A 36 -2.76 -0.74 -7.96
C HIS A 36 -1.42 -0.67 -8.69
N ALA A 37 -0.43 -1.38 -8.18
CA ALA A 37 0.97 -1.34 -8.64
C ALA A 37 1.11 -1.49 -10.16
N TYR A 38 0.40 -2.46 -10.76
CA TYR A 38 0.49 -2.74 -12.20
C TYR A 38 0.17 -1.52 -13.07
N THR A 39 -0.70 -0.61 -12.62
CA THR A 39 -1.02 0.63 -13.34
C THR A 39 0.23 1.50 -13.56
N ALA A 40 1.17 1.49 -12.62
CA ALA A 40 2.40 2.27 -12.70
C ALA A 40 3.42 1.75 -13.73
N LEU A 41 3.15 0.62 -14.37
CA LEU A 41 3.91 0.14 -15.54
C LEU A 41 3.48 0.83 -16.84
N ARG A 42 2.35 1.54 -16.85
CA ARG A 42 1.77 2.20 -18.03
C ARG A 42 2.38 3.59 -18.21
N GLU A 43 2.77 3.94 -19.44
CA GLU A 43 3.37 5.25 -19.72
C GLU A 43 2.39 6.41 -19.57
N ASP A 44 1.11 6.23 -19.90
CA ASP A 44 0.08 7.26 -19.70
C ASP A 44 -0.08 7.64 -18.21
N TYR A 45 -0.07 6.63 -17.31
CA TYR A 45 -0.04 6.87 -15.88
C TYR A 45 1.23 7.62 -15.43
N ARG A 46 2.40 7.20 -15.94
CA ARG A 46 3.68 7.84 -15.62
C ARG A 46 3.73 9.31 -16.06
N MET A 47 3.19 9.61 -17.23
CA MET A 47 3.06 10.99 -17.70
C MET A 47 2.19 11.84 -16.75
N MET A 48 1.05 11.30 -16.31
CA MET A 48 0.16 11.97 -15.36
C MET A 48 0.84 12.16 -14.00
N LEU A 49 1.57 11.16 -13.51
CA LEU A 49 2.26 11.25 -12.22
C LEU A 49 3.43 12.27 -12.24
N ARG A 50 4.20 12.33 -13.35
CA ARG A 50 5.21 13.39 -13.55
C ARG A 50 4.57 14.78 -13.49
N LYS A 51 3.40 14.94 -14.14
CA LYS A 51 2.67 16.20 -14.10
C LYS A 51 2.17 16.53 -12.69
N ALA A 52 1.57 15.56 -12.01
CA ALA A 52 1.08 15.73 -10.64
C ALA A 52 2.22 16.09 -9.67
N LYS A 53 3.36 15.40 -9.74
CA LYS A 53 4.55 15.76 -8.96
C LYS A 53 4.99 17.21 -9.21
N LYS A 54 5.07 17.60 -10.47
CA LYS A 54 5.52 18.95 -10.86
C LYS A 54 4.56 20.04 -10.39
N ASP A 55 3.25 19.82 -10.55
CA ASP A 55 2.24 20.86 -10.34
C ASP A 55 1.76 20.91 -8.88
N LEU A 56 1.79 19.79 -8.15
CA LEU A 56 1.22 19.62 -6.82
C LEU A 56 2.23 19.28 -5.72
N GLY A 57 3.48 18.95 -6.08
CA GLY A 57 4.57 18.75 -5.12
C GLY A 57 4.57 17.42 -4.36
N PHE A 58 3.76 16.43 -4.75
CA PHE A 58 3.67 15.15 -4.04
C PHE A 58 5.02 14.51 -3.77
N GLN A 59 5.20 14.02 -2.53
CA GLN A 59 6.45 13.41 -2.07
C GLN A 59 6.40 11.88 -2.13
N TYR A 60 5.24 11.29 -1.82
CA TYR A 60 5.00 9.86 -1.81
C TYR A 60 3.85 9.48 -2.74
N VAL A 61 3.89 8.25 -3.23
CA VAL A 61 2.75 7.61 -3.88
C VAL A 61 2.44 6.28 -3.19
N ARG A 62 1.19 6.11 -2.77
CA ARG A 62 0.66 4.92 -2.11
C ARG A 62 -0.15 4.10 -3.11
N PHE A 63 0.10 2.82 -3.19
CA PHE A 63 -0.62 1.88 -4.06
C PHE A 63 -0.64 0.47 -3.47
N HIS A 64 -1.72 -0.25 -3.73
CA HIS A 64 -1.90 -1.64 -3.33
C HIS A 64 -1.50 -2.63 -4.43
N GLY A 65 -1.58 -3.92 -4.12
CA GLY A 65 -1.40 -4.98 -5.11
C GLY A 65 0.02 -5.17 -5.61
N LEU A 66 1.00 -4.90 -4.75
CA LEU A 66 2.42 -5.10 -5.07
C LEU A 66 2.74 -6.54 -5.47
N PHE A 67 2.03 -7.50 -4.87
CA PHE A 67 2.21 -8.94 -5.11
C PHE A 67 1.08 -9.58 -5.93
N ASN A 68 0.17 -8.76 -6.49
CA ASN A 68 -0.85 -9.28 -7.40
C ASN A 68 -0.20 -10.08 -8.52
N ASP A 69 -0.85 -11.13 -9.00
CA ASP A 69 -0.29 -12.03 -10.03
C ASP A 69 0.11 -11.31 -11.32
N GLN A 70 -0.55 -10.18 -11.66
CA GLN A 70 -0.14 -9.35 -12.80
C GLN A 70 1.29 -8.78 -12.66
N MET A 71 1.77 -8.63 -11.41
CA MET A 71 3.13 -8.20 -11.14
C MET A 71 4.17 -9.31 -11.34
N SER A 72 3.71 -10.57 -11.45
CA SER A 72 4.54 -11.76 -11.69
C SER A 72 5.67 -11.94 -10.67
N VAL A 73 5.39 -11.63 -9.41
CA VAL A 73 6.39 -11.65 -8.34
C VAL A 73 6.73 -13.06 -7.89
N VAL A 74 5.73 -13.95 -7.81
CA VAL A 74 5.89 -15.33 -7.34
C VAL A 74 5.50 -16.30 -8.44
N ARG A 75 6.36 -17.28 -8.70
CA ARG A 75 6.08 -18.40 -9.61
C ARG A 75 6.42 -19.72 -8.93
N GLU A 76 5.49 -20.64 -8.93
CA GLU A 76 5.75 -22.03 -8.57
C GLU A 76 6.37 -22.75 -9.78
N VAL A 77 7.60 -23.21 -9.65
CA VAL A 77 8.37 -23.87 -10.73
C VAL A 77 8.29 -25.38 -10.65
N GLU A 78 8.17 -25.91 -9.44
CA GLU A 78 7.87 -27.31 -9.12
C GLU A 78 6.99 -27.32 -7.88
N PRO A 79 6.23 -28.37 -7.59
CA PRO A 79 5.40 -28.43 -6.40
C PRO A 79 6.16 -28.07 -5.12
N GLY A 80 5.75 -26.96 -4.47
CA GLY A 80 6.38 -26.44 -3.26
C GLY A 80 7.70 -25.69 -3.47
N LYS A 81 8.14 -25.48 -4.71
CA LYS A 81 9.32 -24.67 -5.03
C LYS A 81 8.93 -23.38 -5.72
N TYR A 82 9.38 -22.27 -5.21
CA TYR A 82 9.01 -20.95 -5.66
C TYR A 82 10.22 -20.16 -6.10
N GLU A 83 10.05 -19.39 -7.18
CA GLU A 83 10.99 -18.38 -7.64
C GLU A 83 10.36 -17.00 -7.49
N TYR A 84 11.19 -16.02 -7.14
CA TYR A 84 10.80 -14.62 -7.03
C TYR A 84 11.32 -13.81 -8.22
N ASN A 85 10.49 -12.90 -8.70
CA ASN A 85 10.83 -11.98 -9.78
C ASN A 85 10.38 -10.56 -9.41
N PHE A 86 11.31 -9.66 -9.19
CA PHE A 86 11.03 -8.30 -8.78
C PHE A 86 11.16 -7.26 -9.92
N VAL A 87 11.34 -7.72 -11.18
CA VAL A 87 11.60 -6.81 -12.31
C VAL A 87 10.52 -5.74 -12.52
N ASN A 88 9.25 -6.09 -12.32
CA ASN A 88 8.15 -5.12 -12.42
C ASN A 88 8.11 -4.16 -11.24
N ILE A 89 8.44 -4.64 -10.04
CA ILE A 89 8.61 -3.79 -8.85
C ILE A 89 9.76 -2.81 -9.08
N ASP A 90 10.93 -3.30 -9.48
CA ASP A 90 12.07 -2.46 -9.80
C ASP A 90 11.73 -1.38 -10.82
N ASN A 91 11.02 -1.76 -11.87
CA ASN A 91 10.64 -0.83 -12.95
C ASN A 91 9.73 0.30 -12.45
N ILE A 92 8.85 0.01 -11.49
CA ILE A 92 8.00 1.02 -10.84
C ILE A 92 8.84 1.91 -9.92
N LEU A 93 9.67 1.31 -9.07
CA LEU A 93 10.45 2.03 -8.08
C LEU A 93 11.53 2.91 -8.73
N ASP A 94 12.23 2.42 -9.75
CA ASP A 94 13.17 3.21 -10.54
C ASP A 94 12.47 4.43 -11.15
N PHE A 95 11.26 4.25 -11.69
CA PHE A 95 10.49 5.35 -12.22
C PHE A 95 10.14 6.38 -11.12
N LEU A 96 9.64 5.95 -9.97
CA LEU A 96 9.27 6.86 -8.88
C LEU A 96 10.47 7.67 -8.40
N LEU A 97 11.60 7.01 -8.17
CA LEU A 97 12.83 7.67 -7.74
C LEU A 97 13.35 8.64 -8.81
N SER A 98 13.19 8.32 -10.10
CA SER A 98 13.60 9.20 -11.20
C SER A 98 12.86 10.53 -11.26
N ILE A 99 11.71 10.62 -10.62
CA ILE A 99 10.91 11.85 -10.52
C ILE A 99 10.88 12.43 -9.11
N ASP A 100 11.85 12.03 -8.26
CA ASP A 100 11.95 12.45 -6.86
C ASP A 100 10.67 12.19 -6.05
N MET A 101 10.03 11.04 -6.27
CA MET A 101 8.94 10.52 -5.44
C MET A 101 9.39 9.26 -4.73
N LYS A 102 8.85 9.05 -3.54
CA LYS A 102 9.13 7.86 -2.76
C LYS A 102 7.93 6.93 -2.72
N PRO A 103 8.16 5.62 -2.70
CA PRO A 103 7.08 4.67 -2.58
C PRO A 103 6.51 4.62 -1.15
N PHE A 104 5.20 4.45 -1.08
CA PHE A 104 4.47 4.01 0.09
C PHE A 104 3.84 2.67 -0.30
N LEU A 105 4.53 1.58 0.05
CA LEU A 105 4.23 0.24 -0.44
C LEU A 105 3.20 -0.45 0.44
N GLU A 106 2.04 -0.73 -0.11
CA GLU A 106 1.10 -1.66 0.51
C GLU A 106 1.49 -3.10 0.14
N LEU A 107 1.91 -3.87 1.14
CA LEU A 107 2.31 -5.27 1.00
C LEU A 107 1.05 -6.14 0.83
N SER A 108 0.54 -6.21 -0.38
CA SER A 108 -0.69 -6.86 -0.83
C SER A 108 -0.62 -7.04 -2.37
N PHE A 109 -1.51 -7.79 -3.02
CA PHE A 109 -2.40 -8.81 -2.51
C PHE A 109 -1.64 -10.12 -2.25
N MET A 110 -2.35 -11.17 -1.78
CA MET A 110 -1.72 -12.49 -1.65
C MET A 110 -1.39 -13.04 -3.05
N PRO A 111 -0.14 -13.44 -3.35
CA PRO A 111 0.14 -14.14 -4.60
C PRO A 111 -0.61 -15.46 -4.64
N THR A 112 -1.27 -15.79 -5.75
CA THR A 112 -2.06 -17.03 -5.85
C THR A 112 -1.32 -18.29 -5.40
N PRO A 113 0.00 -18.49 -5.71
CA PRO A 113 0.73 -19.64 -5.20
C PRO A 113 0.85 -19.73 -3.67
N PHE A 114 0.63 -18.64 -2.95
CA PHE A 114 0.71 -18.57 -1.48
C PHE A 114 -0.66 -18.48 -0.80
N ALA A 115 -1.71 -18.26 -1.57
CA ALA A 115 -3.05 -18.06 -1.05
C ALA A 115 -3.63 -19.33 -0.38
N SER A 116 -4.41 -19.14 0.66
CA SER A 116 -5.14 -20.22 1.35
C SER A 116 -6.44 -20.60 0.65
N ASP A 117 -7.00 -19.70 -0.17
CA ASP A 117 -8.25 -19.89 -0.92
C ASP A 117 -8.21 -19.05 -2.21
N ASP A 118 -9.27 -19.12 -3.02
CA ASP A 118 -9.37 -18.51 -4.35
C ASP A 118 -10.19 -17.22 -4.40
N GLN A 119 -10.62 -16.67 -3.25
CA GLN A 119 -11.38 -15.43 -3.20
C GLN A 119 -10.55 -14.25 -3.72
N THR A 120 -11.13 -13.51 -4.67
CA THR A 120 -10.46 -12.38 -5.30
C THR A 120 -11.35 -11.15 -5.39
N CYS A 121 -10.74 -9.97 -5.48
CA CYS A 121 -11.42 -8.72 -5.75
C CYS A 121 -10.96 -8.08 -7.06
N PHE A 122 -11.77 -7.15 -7.56
CA PHE A 122 -11.55 -6.39 -8.79
C PHE A 122 -11.44 -7.25 -10.07
N TYR A 123 -11.45 -6.57 -11.21
CA TYR A 123 -11.29 -7.18 -12.53
C TYR A 123 -9.91 -7.84 -12.72
N TYR A 124 -8.89 -7.38 -12.00
CA TYR A 124 -7.53 -7.92 -12.03
C TYR A 124 -7.29 -9.05 -11.02
N LYS A 125 -8.37 -9.53 -10.37
CA LYS A 125 -8.39 -10.71 -9.50
C LYS A 125 -7.29 -10.69 -8.43
N GLY A 126 -7.19 -9.57 -7.68
CA GLY A 126 -6.34 -9.53 -6.50
C GLY A 126 -6.82 -10.55 -5.47
N ASN A 127 -5.99 -11.53 -5.09
CA ASN A 127 -6.37 -12.51 -4.09
C ASN A 127 -6.35 -11.88 -2.70
N VAL A 128 -7.46 -12.02 -1.97
CA VAL A 128 -7.71 -11.35 -0.69
C VAL A 128 -7.67 -12.28 0.52
N THR A 129 -7.20 -13.52 0.33
CA THR A 129 -7.18 -14.54 1.38
C THR A 129 -5.89 -14.51 2.19
N MET A 130 -5.91 -15.17 3.34
CA MET A 130 -4.73 -15.39 4.17
C MET A 130 -3.65 -16.20 3.44
N PRO A 131 -2.38 -16.15 3.85
CA PRO A 131 -1.39 -17.07 3.33
C PRO A 131 -1.68 -18.51 3.80
N LYS A 132 -1.47 -19.49 2.93
CA LYS A 132 -1.52 -20.91 3.30
C LYS A 132 -0.40 -21.32 4.25
N SER A 133 0.67 -20.51 4.34
CA SER A 133 1.81 -20.66 5.24
C SER A 133 2.44 -19.29 5.48
N PHE A 134 2.60 -18.93 6.75
CA PHE A 134 3.34 -17.72 7.11
C PHE A 134 4.83 -17.82 6.79
N GLU A 135 5.42 -19.01 6.76
CA GLU A 135 6.80 -19.18 6.33
C GLU A 135 7.01 -18.69 4.88
N LEU A 136 6.05 -18.98 3.99
CA LEU A 136 6.09 -18.52 2.61
C LEU A 136 5.90 -17.01 2.51
N TRP A 137 4.97 -16.46 3.28
CA TRP A 137 4.70 -15.03 3.31
C TRP A 137 5.89 -14.24 3.88
N ASP A 138 6.37 -14.61 5.04
CA ASP A 138 7.53 -13.99 5.69
C ASP A 138 8.76 -14.07 4.78
N GLY A 139 8.98 -15.24 4.15
CA GLY A 139 10.04 -15.43 3.16
C GLY A 139 9.96 -14.47 1.99
N LEU A 140 8.76 -14.24 1.41
CA LEU A 140 8.55 -13.28 0.34
C LEU A 140 8.91 -11.85 0.79
N ILE A 141 8.46 -11.43 1.98
CA ILE A 141 8.75 -10.09 2.51
C ILE A 141 10.25 -9.91 2.71
N VAL A 142 10.92 -10.89 3.32
CA VAL A 142 12.37 -10.84 3.56
C VAL A 142 13.16 -10.79 2.25
N GLU A 143 12.81 -11.63 1.27
CA GLU A 143 13.51 -11.65 -0.02
C GLU A 143 13.27 -10.36 -0.83
N LEU A 144 12.05 -9.81 -0.81
CA LEU A 144 11.80 -8.50 -1.40
C LEU A 144 12.69 -7.42 -0.76
N LEU A 145 12.71 -7.34 0.57
CA LEU A 145 13.44 -6.27 1.25
C LEU A 145 14.96 -6.39 1.09
N LYS A 146 15.50 -7.61 1.09
CA LYS A 146 16.93 -7.83 0.76
C LYS A 146 17.25 -7.43 -0.67
N HIS A 147 16.36 -7.75 -1.61
CA HIS A 147 16.50 -7.31 -2.99
C HIS A 147 16.52 -5.78 -3.10
N LEU A 148 15.55 -5.11 -2.44
CA LEU A 148 15.46 -3.65 -2.45
C LEU A 148 16.67 -3.01 -1.74
N GLU A 149 17.14 -3.57 -0.63
CA GLU A 149 18.37 -3.12 0.05
C GLU A 149 19.59 -3.23 -0.87
N SER A 150 19.74 -4.37 -1.53
CA SER A 150 20.84 -4.57 -2.48
C SER A 150 20.83 -3.58 -3.63
N ARG A 151 19.64 -3.15 -4.07
CA ARG A 151 19.47 -2.27 -5.22
C ARG A 151 19.55 -0.78 -4.88
N TYR A 152 18.91 -0.37 -3.79
CA TYR A 152 18.73 1.05 -3.44
C TYR A 152 19.49 1.48 -2.19
N GLY A 153 19.95 0.51 -1.39
CA GLY A 153 20.62 0.75 -0.11
C GLY A 153 19.63 1.00 1.04
N MET A 154 20.03 0.61 2.25
CA MET A 154 19.22 0.73 3.46
C MET A 154 18.85 2.19 3.76
N GLU A 155 19.77 3.13 3.58
CA GLU A 155 19.51 4.57 3.80
C GLU A 155 18.34 5.10 2.95
N GLU A 156 18.16 4.57 1.73
CA GLU A 156 17.01 4.95 0.91
C GLU A 156 15.74 4.26 1.38
N LEU A 157 15.79 2.97 1.71
CA LEU A 157 14.64 2.21 2.20
C LEU A 157 14.07 2.77 3.50
N GLU A 158 14.89 3.29 4.39
CA GLU A 158 14.45 3.92 5.64
C GLU A 158 13.59 5.19 5.43
N LYS A 159 13.58 5.74 4.21
CA LYS A 159 12.73 6.86 3.81
C LYS A 159 11.35 6.41 3.34
N TRP A 160 11.16 5.12 3.02
CA TRP A 160 9.92 4.57 2.48
C TRP A 160 8.97 4.13 3.59
N PHE A 161 7.72 3.82 3.20
CA PHE A 161 6.74 3.22 4.09
C PHE A 161 6.35 1.83 3.57
N PHE A 162 6.18 0.90 4.49
CA PHE A 162 5.75 -0.48 4.25
C PHE A 162 4.47 -0.71 5.03
N GLU A 163 3.34 -0.65 4.36
CA GLU A 163 2.04 -0.81 4.95
C GLU A 163 1.55 -2.24 4.77
N VAL A 164 0.95 -2.80 5.81
CA VAL A 164 0.44 -4.15 5.75
C VAL A 164 -1.00 -4.12 5.28
N TRP A 165 -1.23 -4.56 4.04
CA TRP A 165 -2.53 -4.66 3.39
C TRP A 165 -3.21 -3.31 3.10
N ASN A 166 -4.50 -3.38 2.64
CA ASN A 166 -5.39 -2.24 2.38
C ASN A 166 -6.81 -2.59 2.78
N GLU A 167 -7.44 -1.73 3.59
CA GLU A 167 -8.84 -1.83 4.03
C GLU A 167 -9.23 -3.25 4.51
N PRO A 168 -8.50 -3.82 5.48
CA PRO A 168 -8.72 -5.21 5.93
C PRO A 168 -10.05 -5.39 6.68
N ASP A 169 -10.72 -4.32 7.07
CA ASP A 169 -12.04 -4.28 7.69
C ASP A 169 -13.19 -4.44 6.68
N LEU A 170 -12.89 -4.57 5.39
CA LEU A 170 -13.87 -4.85 4.35
C LEU A 170 -13.70 -6.27 3.81
N ASP A 171 -14.71 -7.11 3.94
CA ASP A 171 -14.73 -8.49 3.42
C ASP A 171 -14.37 -8.59 1.93
N PHE A 172 -14.57 -7.50 1.20
CA PHE A 172 -14.20 -7.38 -0.20
C PHE A 172 -12.68 -7.29 -0.40
N PHE A 173 -11.95 -6.68 0.54
CA PHE A 173 -10.50 -6.49 0.45
C PHE A 173 -9.70 -7.50 1.27
N PHE A 174 -10.33 -8.17 2.25
CA PHE A 174 -9.66 -9.15 3.09
C PHE A 174 -10.65 -10.22 3.55
N ALA A 175 -10.39 -11.47 3.16
CA ALA A 175 -11.23 -12.63 3.51
C ALA A 175 -10.74 -13.29 4.80
N GLY A 176 -10.68 -12.52 5.87
CA GLY A 176 -10.27 -12.96 7.19
C GLY A 176 -10.91 -12.12 8.28
N SER A 177 -10.76 -12.55 9.52
CA SER A 177 -11.21 -11.80 10.70
C SER A 177 -10.22 -10.68 11.07
N GLN A 178 -10.58 -9.86 12.06
CA GLN A 178 -9.69 -8.86 12.65
C GLN A 178 -8.44 -9.53 13.24
N GLU A 179 -8.61 -10.66 13.93
CA GLU A 179 -7.52 -11.43 14.51
C GLU A 179 -6.58 -12.00 13.43
N ASP A 180 -7.13 -12.47 12.31
CA ASP A 180 -6.34 -12.92 11.17
C ASP A 180 -5.49 -11.79 10.60
N TYR A 181 -6.06 -10.58 10.47
CA TYR A 181 -5.30 -9.43 10.02
C TYR A 181 -4.20 -9.04 11.03
N PHE A 182 -4.49 -9.04 12.33
CA PHE A 182 -3.47 -8.73 13.34
C PHE A 182 -2.33 -9.74 13.30
N LEU A 183 -2.63 -11.01 13.08
CA LEU A 183 -1.62 -12.04 12.91
C LEU A 183 -0.78 -11.81 11.64
N LEU A 184 -1.43 -11.48 10.51
CA LEU A 184 -0.75 -11.12 9.26
C LEU A 184 0.16 -9.89 9.45
N TYR A 185 -0.33 -8.89 10.17
CA TYR A 185 0.44 -7.69 10.50
C TYR A 185 1.68 -8.02 11.32
N GLU A 186 1.52 -8.81 12.39
CA GLU A 186 2.61 -9.20 13.27
C GLU A 186 3.73 -9.93 12.49
N HIS A 187 3.36 -10.92 11.68
CA HIS A 187 4.29 -11.65 10.82
C HIS A 187 5.00 -10.72 9.85
N THR A 188 4.25 -9.90 9.14
CA THR A 188 4.82 -8.95 8.16
C THR A 188 5.75 -7.95 8.83
N ALA A 189 5.34 -7.37 9.96
CA ALA A 189 6.16 -6.40 10.70
C ALA A 189 7.46 -7.03 11.21
N ARG A 190 7.41 -8.26 11.74
CA ARG A 190 8.61 -9.01 12.16
C ARG A 190 9.53 -9.29 10.98
N ALA A 191 9.00 -9.71 9.84
CA ALA A 191 9.77 -9.93 8.62
C ALA A 191 10.46 -8.64 8.16
N VAL A 192 9.74 -7.52 8.12
CA VAL A 192 10.31 -6.21 7.77
C VAL A 192 11.42 -5.81 8.75
N LYS A 193 11.16 -5.90 10.05
CA LYS A 193 12.13 -5.53 11.10
C LYS A 193 13.35 -6.44 11.16
N SER A 194 13.25 -7.67 10.70
CA SER A 194 14.37 -8.61 10.62
C SER A 194 15.42 -8.19 9.57
N VAL A 195 15.01 -7.47 8.52
CA VAL A 195 15.90 -6.93 7.49
C VAL A 195 16.47 -5.58 7.90
N GLY A 196 15.64 -4.68 8.45
CA GLY A 196 16.09 -3.38 8.92
C GLY A 196 15.24 -2.84 10.06
N ALA A 197 15.82 -2.69 11.25
CA ALA A 197 15.10 -2.27 12.45
C ALA A 197 14.43 -0.88 12.30
N ASN A 198 15.01 0.01 11.48
CA ASN A 198 14.51 1.36 11.23
C ASN A 198 13.50 1.44 10.09
N LEU A 199 13.26 0.36 9.34
CA LEU A 199 12.25 0.36 8.27
C LEU A 199 10.87 0.68 8.85
N ARG A 200 10.13 1.59 8.19
CA ARG A 200 8.86 2.11 8.70
C ARG A 200 7.72 1.20 8.27
N THR A 201 7.22 0.40 9.20
CA THR A 201 6.07 -0.48 8.99
C THR A 201 4.84 0.12 9.64
N GLY A 202 3.68 0.01 9.01
CA GLY A 202 2.43 0.58 9.51
C GLY A 202 1.17 -0.18 9.08
N GLY A 203 0.07 0.20 9.69
CA GLY A 203 -1.29 -0.29 9.59
C GLY A 203 -2.07 0.12 10.85
N PRO A 204 -3.29 -0.37 11.05
CA PRO A 204 -4.17 -0.94 10.04
C PRO A 204 -4.72 0.18 9.14
N ALA A 205 -4.71 -0.02 7.84
CA ALA A 205 -5.28 0.92 6.89
C ALA A 205 -6.78 0.64 6.70
N THR A 206 -7.55 0.67 7.77
CA THR A 206 -8.99 0.36 7.76
C THR A 206 -9.79 1.45 7.06
N ALA A 207 -10.82 1.05 6.31
CA ALA A 207 -11.69 1.97 5.57
C ALA A 207 -12.49 2.88 6.51
N ASN A 208 -12.95 2.35 7.65
CA ASN A 208 -13.82 3.05 8.61
C ASN A 208 -13.11 3.44 9.92
N ASN A 209 -11.82 3.16 10.04
CA ASN A 209 -11.03 3.36 11.27
C ASN A 209 -11.52 2.54 12.49
N GLU A 210 -12.31 1.50 12.28
CA GLU A 210 -12.97 0.76 13.37
C GLU A 210 -11.98 -0.06 14.21
N TRP A 211 -10.92 -0.63 13.61
CA TRP A 211 -9.97 -1.50 14.29
C TRP A 211 -8.79 -0.78 14.96
N ILE A 212 -8.69 0.55 14.80
CA ILE A 212 -7.55 1.30 15.34
C ILE A 212 -7.42 1.19 16.86
N PRO A 213 -8.51 1.30 17.68
CA PRO A 213 -8.40 1.15 19.12
C PRO A 213 -7.87 -0.22 19.57
N ASP A 214 -8.34 -1.30 18.92
CA ASP A 214 -7.91 -2.66 19.24
C ASP A 214 -6.49 -2.94 18.79
N PHE A 215 -6.09 -2.34 17.66
CA PHE A 215 -4.75 -2.49 17.09
C PHE A 215 -3.66 -1.85 17.96
N ILE A 216 -3.96 -0.76 18.66
CA ILE A 216 -3.00 -0.04 19.50
C ILE A 216 -3.05 -0.40 20.97
N SER A 217 -3.99 -1.28 21.39
CA SER A 217 -4.15 -1.73 22.78
C SER A 217 -3.13 -2.80 23.16
#